data_8afccb99e9ce6d69ec5a465308bcfabb
#
_entry.id   8afccb99e9ce6d69ec5a465308bcfabb
#
_cell.length_a   1.000
_cell.length_b   1.000
_cell.length_c   1.000
_cell.angle_alpha   90.00
_cell.angle_beta   90.00
_cell.angle_gamma   90.00
#
_symmetry.space_group_name_H-M   'P 1'
#
loop_
_entity.id
_entity.type
_entity.pdbx_description
1 polymer ?
#
loop_
_entity_poly.entity_id
_entity_poly.type
_entity_poly.pdbx_seq_one_letter_code
_entity_poly.pdbx_strand_id
1 'polypeptide(L)'
;GNNHLDIGVGTGFYLTHVPESSLISLMDLNEASLNAASTRAGESKIKHKISHDVFETYPAALHGQFDSISMFYLLHCLPGNISTKSCVIRNAAQALTDDGTLYGATILGDGVVHNSFGQKLMRIYNQKGIFSNTKDSEEGLTHILSEHFENVKTKVQGTVVMFSASGKK
;
A
#
# COMPACT_ATOMS: atom_id res chain seq x y z
N GLY A 1 15.60 -2.05 2.54
CA GLY A 1 16.14 -1.13 1.54
C GLY A 1 16.73 0.11 2.17
N ASN A 2 17.59 0.79 1.45
CA ASN A 2 18.19 2.04 1.92
C ASN A 2 17.31 3.25 1.63
N ASN A 3 16.45 3.16 0.61
CA ASN A 3 15.53 4.22 0.18
C ASN A 3 14.10 3.65 0.11
N HIS A 4 13.34 3.93 1.15
CA HIS A 4 12.00 3.37 1.35
C HIS A 4 10.91 4.40 1.06
N LEU A 5 9.82 3.99 0.39
CA LEU A 5 8.60 4.78 0.25
C LEU A 5 7.44 4.07 0.96
N ASP A 6 6.78 4.76 1.88
CA ASP A 6 5.52 4.30 2.48
C ASP A 6 4.35 5.06 1.86
N ILE A 7 3.38 4.33 1.31
CA ILE A 7 2.23 4.87 0.58
C ILE A 7 0.95 4.63 1.38
N GLY A 8 0.19 5.70 1.64
CA GLY A 8 -0.98 5.66 2.51
C GLY A 8 -0.57 5.52 3.97
N VAL A 9 0.30 6.42 4.40
CA VAL A 9 1.08 6.30 5.64
C VAL A 9 0.24 6.26 6.92
N GLY A 10 -0.99 6.80 6.90
CA GLY A 10 -1.86 6.89 8.07
C GLY A 10 -1.14 7.51 9.26
N THR A 11 -1.04 6.78 10.38
CA THR A 11 -0.33 7.22 11.58
C THR A 11 1.14 6.78 11.64
N GLY A 12 1.67 6.16 10.58
CA GLY A 12 3.06 5.69 10.52
C GLY A 12 3.37 4.49 11.41
N PHE A 13 2.36 3.67 11.76
CA PHE A 13 2.52 2.57 12.71
C PHE A 13 3.62 1.58 12.31
N TYR A 14 3.69 1.23 11.02
CA TYR A 14 4.65 0.25 10.51
C TYR A 14 6.06 0.81 10.28
N LEU A 15 6.21 2.14 10.23
CA LEU A 15 7.50 2.80 10.01
C LEU A 15 8.52 2.56 11.13
N THR A 16 8.04 2.20 12.33
CA THR A 16 8.92 1.83 13.46
C THR A 16 9.71 0.55 13.21
N HIS A 17 9.32 -0.25 12.21
CA HIS A 17 10.00 -1.48 11.83
C HIS A 17 10.97 -1.30 10.64
N VAL A 18 11.01 -0.11 10.03
CA VAL A 18 11.97 0.21 8.98
C VAL A 18 13.37 0.33 9.59
N PRO A 19 14.42 -0.28 8.99
CA PRO A 19 15.77 -0.20 9.51
C PRO A 19 16.23 1.23 9.78
N GLU A 20 17.03 1.43 10.83
CA GLU A 20 17.49 2.78 11.22
C GLU A 20 18.34 3.48 10.14
N SER A 21 19.05 2.71 9.32
CA SER A 21 19.86 3.22 8.22
C SER A 21 19.07 3.64 6.99
N SER A 22 17.75 3.38 6.94
CA SER A 22 16.94 3.68 5.77
C SER A 22 16.48 5.12 5.76
N LEU A 23 16.54 5.76 4.60
CA LEU A 23 15.85 7.01 4.31
C LEU A 23 14.41 6.71 3.91
N ILE A 24 13.47 7.42 4.52
CA ILE A 24 12.03 7.19 4.33
C ILE A 24 11.40 8.36 3.59
N SER A 25 10.70 8.08 2.52
CA SER A 25 9.76 9.01 1.89
C SER A 25 8.33 8.60 2.22
N LEU A 26 7.49 9.57 2.50
CA LEU A 26 6.09 9.39 2.88
C LEU A 26 5.19 9.91 1.77
N MET A 27 4.16 9.15 1.37
CA MET A 27 3.16 9.57 0.40
C MET A 27 1.75 9.36 0.94
N ASP A 28 0.96 10.43 0.98
CA ASP A 28 -0.45 10.43 1.38
C ASP A 28 -1.13 11.69 0.84
N LEU A 29 -2.45 11.67 0.63
CA LEU A 29 -3.22 12.89 0.33
C LEU A 29 -3.43 13.76 1.55
N ASN A 30 -3.39 13.18 2.74
CA ASN A 30 -3.68 13.87 3.98
C ASN A 30 -2.39 14.37 4.65
N GLU A 31 -2.18 15.68 4.66
CA GLU A 31 -1.02 16.29 5.32
C GLU A 31 -0.92 15.98 6.81
N ALA A 32 -2.06 15.83 7.50
CA ALA A 32 -2.04 15.44 8.92
C ALA A 32 -1.47 14.03 9.11
N SER A 33 -1.76 13.10 8.18
CA SER A 33 -1.16 11.76 8.16
C SER A 33 0.34 11.83 7.92
N LEU A 34 0.79 12.63 6.92
CA LEU A 34 2.21 12.83 6.64
C LEU A 34 2.98 13.35 7.86
N ASN A 35 2.40 14.32 8.57
CA ASN A 35 3.01 14.88 9.77
C ASN A 35 3.05 13.88 10.94
N ALA A 36 1.95 13.17 11.19
CA ALA A 36 1.88 12.16 12.25
C ALA A 36 2.88 11.02 12.00
N ALA A 37 2.95 10.52 10.76
CA ALA A 37 3.88 9.47 10.35
C ALA A 37 5.35 9.93 10.47
N SER A 38 5.64 11.16 10.04
CA SER A 38 6.97 11.77 10.16
C SER A 38 7.44 11.85 11.61
N THR A 39 6.59 12.36 12.50
CA THR A 39 6.89 12.45 13.93
C THR A 39 7.16 11.07 14.53
N ARG A 40 6.34 10.07 14.17
CA ARG A 40 6.50 8.70 14.68
C ARG A 40 7.76 8.00 14.19
N ALA A 41 8.12 8.16 12.92
CA ALA A 41 9.31 7.56 12.34
C ALA A 41 10.62 8.23 12.82
N GLY A 42 10.52 9.47 13.30
CA GLY A 42 11.66 10.35 13.56
C GLY A 42 11.98 11.22 12.35
N GLU A 43 11.81 12.53 12.50
CA GLU A 43 11.92 13.48 11.37
C GLU A 43 13.27 13.42 10.64
N SER A 44 14.35 13.08 11.36
CA SER A 44 15.68 12.94 10.77
C SER A 44 15.81 11.81 9.74
N LYS A 45 14.90 10.83 9.77
CA LYS A 45 14.86 9.73 8.78
C LYS A 45 14.02 10.07 7.55
N ILE A 46 13.22 11.15 7.62
CA ILE A 46 12.30 11.50 6.53
C ILE A 46 13.02 12.34 5.49
N LYS A 47 13.12 11.75 4.29
CA LYS A 47 13.71 12.41 3.12
C LYS A 47 12.69 13.31 2.42
N HIS A 48 11.46 12.82 2.20
CA HIS A 48 10.41 13.55 1.51
C HIS A 48 9.04 13.27 2.14
N LYS A 49 8.19 14.32 2.21
CA LYS A 49 6.76 14.23 2.44
C LYS A 49 6.08 14.62 1.13
N ILE A 50 5.33 13.69 0.54
CA ILE A 50 4.77 13.80 -0.81
C ILE A 50 3.24 13.78 -0.68
N SER A 51 2.60 14.94 -0.87
CA SER A 51 1.15 15.01 -1.00
C SER A 51 0.78 14.66 -2.45
N HIS A 52 0.25 13.45 -2.68
CA HIS A 52 -0.03 12.95 -4.03
C HIS A 52 -1.17 11.94 -4.03
N ASP A 53 -2.02 12.00 -5.07
CA ASP A 53 -3.04 10.98 -5.31
C ASP A 53 -2.41 9.75 -5.94
N VAL A 54 -2.55 8.60 -5.26
CA VAL A 54 -1.97 7.33 -5.72
C VAL A 54 -2.52 6.83 -7.06
N PHE A 55 -3.70 7.33 -7.48
CA PHE A 55 -4.27 7.02 -8.80
C PHE A 55 -3.61 7.82 -9.93
N GLU A 56 -3.05 8.98 -9.62
CA GLU A 56 -2.36 9.82 -10.59
C GLU A 56 -0.95 9.27 -10.87
N THR A 57 -0.48 9.50 -12.10
CA THR A 57 0.90 9.12 -12.48
C THR A 57 1.91 9.84 -11.62
N TYR A 58 2.86 9.11 -11.06
CA TYR A 58 3.89 9.71 -10.21
C TYR A 58 4.83 10.61 -11.04
N PRO A 59 5.31 11.72 -10.45
CA PRO A 59 6.33 12.55 -11.10
C PRO A 59 7.55 11.74 -11.52
N ALA A 60 8.10 12.05 -12.71
CA ALA A 60 9.26 11.32 -13.25
C ALA A 60 10.47 11.29 -12.30
N ALA A 61 10.61 12.29 -11.43
CA ALA A 61 11.64 12.33 -10.39
C ALA A 61 11.53 11.21 -9.34
N LEU A 62 10.39 10.54 -9.24
CA LEU A 62 10.20 9.40 -8.32
C LEU A 62 10.44 8.05 -9.00
N HIS A 63 10.55 7.99 -10.33
CA HIS A 63 10.72 6.73 -11.06
C HIS A 63 12.09 6.11 -10.75
N GLY A 64 12.09 4.82 -10.41
CA GLY A 64 13.30 4.06 -10.12
C GLY A 64 14.08 4.53 -8.88
N GLN A 65 13.42 5.23 -7.95
CA GLN A 65 14.11 5.83 -6.80
C GLN A 65 14.12 4.96 -5.56
N PHE A 66 13.18 4.01 -5.44
CA PHE A 66 12.99 3.28 -4.19
C PHE A 66 13.36 1.82 -4.35
N ASP A 67 14.15 1.30 -3.42
CA ASP A 67 14.46 -0.12 -3.33
C ASP A 67 13.42 -0.92 -2.53
N SER A 68 12.53 -0.23 -1.81
CA SER A 68 11.36 -0.84 -1.18
C SER A 68 10.19 0.13 -1.10
N ILE A 69 8.98 -0.39 -1.32
CA ILE A 69 7.72 0.34 -1.17
C ILE A 69 6.77 -0.45 -0.30
N SER A 70 6.15 0.20 0.69
CA SER A 70 5.08 -0.39 1.51
C SER A 70 3.72 0.24 1.23
N MET A 71 2.66 -0.62 1.30
CA MET A 71 1.25 -0.25 1.24
C MET A 71 0.48 -1.03 2.30
N PHE A 72 0.49 -0.52 3.54
CA PHE A 72 -0.23 -1.18 4.62
C PHE A 72 -1.63 -0.60 4.82
N TYR A 73 -2.65 -1.42 4.63
CA TYR A 73 -4.05 -1.07 4.84
C TYR A 73 -4.54 0.12 3.99
N LEU A 74 -3.97 0.31 2.81
CA LEU A 74 -4.36 1.34 1.85
C LEU A 74 -5.43 0.82 0.87
N LEU A 75 -5.18 -0.32 0.21
CA LEU A 75 -5.96 -0.74 -0.97
C LEU A 75 -7.46 -0.88 -0.69
N HIS A 76 -7.87 -1.39 0.49
CA HIS A 76 -9.29 -1.54 0.82
C HIS A 76 -10.01 -0.20 1.07
N CYS A 77 -9.27 0.89 1.32
CA CYS A 77 -9.80 2.24 1.47
C CYS A 77 -9.92 2.98 0.13
N LEU A 78 -9.19 2.54 -0.90
CA LEU A 78 -9.20 3.19 -2.21
C LEU A 78 -10.52 2.93 -2.94
N PRO A 79 -11.10 3.93 -3.61
CA PRO A 79 -12.35 3.78 -4.35
C PRO A 79 -12.21 2.79 -5.52
N GLY A 80 -13.33 2.20 -5.90
CA GLY A 80 -13.40 1.23 -6.98
C GLY A 80 -13.23 -0.22 -6.54
N ASN A 81 -13.08 -1.12 -7.49
CA ASN A 81 -12.82 -2.54 -7.27
C ASN A 81 -11.32 -2.85 -7.44
N ILE A 82 -10.92 -4.08 -7.12
CA ILE A 82 -9.50 -4.48 -7.17
C ILE A 82 -8.86 -4.24 -8.54
N SER A 83 -9.58 -4.47 -9.64
CA SER A 83 -9.05 -4.27 -10.99
C SER A 83 -8.74 -2.79 -11.28
N THR A 84 -9.59 -1.86 -10.80
CA THR A 84 -9.33 -0.42 -10.98
C THR A 84 -8.12 0.07 -10.16
N LYS A 85 -7.73 -0.67 -9.11
CA LYS A 85 -6.56 -0.40 -8.28
C LYS A 85 -5.24 -0.85 -8.93
N SER A 86 -5.28 -1.55 -10.10
CA SER A 86 -4.08 -1.96 -10.85
C SER A 86 -3.20 -0.76 -11.21
N CYS A 87 -3.78 0.41 -11.51
CA CYS A 87 -2.99 1.62 -11.80
C CYS A 87 -2.14 2.08 -10.60
N VAL A 88 -2.61 1.86 -9.36
CA VAL A 88 -1.85 2.17 -8.15
C VAL A 88 -0.61 1.25 -8.04
N ILE A 89 -0.79 -0.04 -8.35
CA ILE A 89 0.31 -1.02 -8.38
C ILE A 89 1.31 -0.67 -9.48
N ARG A 90 0.84 -0.28 -10.67
CA ARG A 90 1.68 0.18 -11.78
C ARG A 90 2.53 1.40 -11.37
N ASN A 91 1.90 2.41 -10.77
CA ASN A 91 2.59 3.63 -10.33
C ASN A 91 3.68 3.30 -9.30
N ALA A 92 3.39 2.41 -8.35
CA ALA A 92 4.37 1.92 -7.39
C ALA A 92 5.51 1.15 -8.08
N ALA A 93 5.20 0.27 -9.06
CA ALA A 93 6.21 -0.46 -9.82
C ALA A 93 7.16 0.49 -10.55
N GLN A 94 6.64 1.58 -11.15
CA GLN A 94 7.47 2.59 -11.82
C GLN A 94 8.41 3.32 -10.86
N ALA A 95 8.01 3.50 -9.60
CA ALA A 95 8.81 4.17 -8.59
C ALA A 95 9.92 3.26 -8.00
N LEU A 96 9.76 1.94 -8.09
CA LEU A 96 10.77 0.96 -7.66
C LEU A 96 11.97 0.94 -8.61
N THR A 97 13.15 0.68 -8.01
CA THR A 97 14.32 0.20 -8.76
C THR A 97 14.03 -1.17 -9.37
N ASP A 98 14.87 -1.65 -10.32
CA ASP A 98 14.64 -2.94 -10.98
C ASP A 98 14.67 -4.12 -10.00
N ASP A 99 15.51 -4.06 -8.97
CA ASP A 99 15.59 -5.06 -7.89
C ASP A 99 14.68 -4.75 -6.69
N GLY A 100 13.85 -3.73 -6.79
CA GLY A 100 13.00 -3.25 -5.71
C GLY A 100 11.86 -4.21 -5.37
N THR A 101 11.32 -4.05 -4.15
CA THR A 101 10.21 -4.87 -3.66
C THR A 101 9.05 -4.01 -3.20
N LEU A 102 7.85 -4.31 -3.69
CA LEU A 102 6.57 -3.83 -3.18
C LEU A 102 6.00 -4.83 -2.18
N TYR A 103 5.55 -4.37 -1.02
CA TYR A 103 4.90 -5.23 -0.03
C TYR A 103 3.82 -4.49 0.75
N GLY A 104 2.94 -5.25 1.41
CA GLY A 104 1.88 -4.65 2.19
C GLY A 104 0.84 -5.63 2.69
N ALA A 105 -0.27 -5.07 3.17
CA ALA A 105 -1.42 -5.83 3.63
C ALA A 105 -2.71 -5.07 3.33
N THR A 106 -3.79 -5.82 3.05
CA THR A 106 -5.12 -5.24 2.87
C THR A 106 -6.22 -6.17 3.37
N ILE A 107 -7.37 -5.59 3.73
CA ILE A 107 -8.55 -6.34 4.18
C ILE A 107 -9.32 -6.81 2.95
N LEU A 108 -9.57 -8.11 2.87
CA LEU A 108 -10.39 -8.72 1.83
C LEU A 108 -11.88 -8.60 2.16
N GLY A 109 -12.69 -8.39 1.13
CA GLY A 109 -14.14 -8.41 1.22
C GLY A 109 -14.76 -9.70 0.68
N ASP A 110 -14.02 -10.41 -0.16
CA ASP A 110 -14.43 -11.65 -0.82
C ASP A 110 -13.41 -12.77 -0.61
N GLY A 111 -13.86 -14.02 -0.71
CA GLY A 111 -13.02 -15.20 -0.53
C GLY A 111 -12.59 -15.49 0.92
N VAL A 112 -13.11 -14.74 1.91
CA VAL A 112 -12.78 -14.89 3.34
C VAL A 112 -14.03 -14.86 4.22
N VAL A 113 -13.93 -15.43 5.42
CA VAL A 113 -15.05 -15.46 6.37
C VAL A 113 -14.86 -14.39 7.43
N HIS A 114 -15.69 -13.37 7.41
CA HIS A 114 -15.79 -12.39 8.47
C HIS A 114 -16.73 -12.90 9.59
N ASN A 115 -16.31 -12.75 10.86
CA ASN A 115 -17.21 -12.97 11.98
C ASN A 115 -18.33 -11.91 12.01
N SER A 116 -19.34 -12.09 12.86
CA SER A 116 -20.52 -11.21 12.90
C SER A 116 -20.15 -9.73 13.12
N PHE A 117 -19.14 -9.44 13.93
CA PHE A 117 -18.67 -8.08 14.17
C PHE A 117 -17.95 -7.53 12.92
N GLY A 118 -17.06 -8.32 12.31
CA GLY A 118 -16.37 -7.97 11.07
C GLY A 118 -17.35 -7.70 9.92
N GLN A 119 -18.39 -8.54 9.75
CA GLN A 119 -19.45 -8.32 8.76
C GLN A 119 -20.18 -6.98 8.97
N LYS A 120 -20.51 -6.65 10.23
CA LYS A 120 -21.14 -5.37 10.55
C LYS A 120 -20.22 -4.19 10.23
N LEU A 121 -18.93 -4.26 10.59
CA LEU A 121 -17.95 -3.23 10.26
C LEU A 121 -17.79 -3.07 8.74
N MET A 122 -17.58 -4.16 8.01
CA MET A 122 -17.46 -4.17 6.56
C MET A 122 -18.66 -3.49 5.89
N ARG A 123 -19.88 -3.84 6.32
CA ARG A 123 -21.10 -3.21 5.80
C ARG A 123 -21.13 -1.71 6.07
N ILE A 124 -20.89 -1.28 7.31
CA ILE A 124 -20.93 0.13 7.70
C ILE A 124 -19.87 0.94 6.95
N TYR A 125 -18.64 0.43 6.88
CA TYR A 125 -17.53 1.17 6.27
C TYR A 125 -17.64 1.25 4.75
N ASN A 126 -18.14 0.20 4.09
CA ASN A 126 -18.45 0.25 2.67
C ASN A 126 -19.63 1.18 2.36
N GLN A 127 -20.71 1.17 3.19
CA GLN A 127 -21.83 2.11 3.05
C GLN A 127 -21.42 3.58 3.23
N LYS A 128 -20.46 3.85 4.10
CA LYS A 128 -19.92 5.21 4.34
C LYS A 128 -18.83 5.61 3.35
N GLY A 129 -18.44 4.75 2.43
CA GLY A 129 -17.34 5.01 1.50
C GLY A 129 -15.95 5.07 2.16
N ILE A 130 -15.81 4.58 3.41
CA ILE A 130 -14.52 4.47 4.10
C ILE A 130 -13.72 3.29 3.52
N PHE A 131 -14.43 2.19 3.20
CA PHE A 131 -13.90 1.04 2.47
C PHE A 131 -14.57 0.95 1.10
N SER A 132 -13.85 0.37 0.15
CA SER A 132 -14.35 0.01 -1.17
C SER A 132 -13.74 -1.33 -1.59
N ASN A 133 -14.05 -2.38 -0.82
CA ASN A 133 -13.37 -3.66 -0.93
C ASN A 133 -14.32 -4.89 -0.92
N THR A 134 -15.61 -4.69 -1.12
CA THR A 134 -16.60 -5.79 -1.04
C THR A 134 -16.33 -6.94 -2.00
N LYS A 135 -15.62 -6.68 -3.10
CA LYS A 135 -15.22 -7.65 -4.12
C LYS A 135 -13.71 -7.85 -4.21
N ASP A 136 -12.95 -7.29 -3.25
CA ASP A 136 -11.51 -7.48 -3.23
C ASP A 136 -11.18 -8.86 -2.67
N SER A 137 -10.54 -9.69 -3.49
CA SER A 137 -10.15 -11.06 -3.19
C SER A 137 -8.62 -11.24 -3.31
N GLU A 138 -8.09 -12.33 -2.72
CA GLU A 138 -6.68 -12.71 -2.89
C GLU A 138 -6.33 -12.95 -4.35
N GLU A 139 -7.21 -13.63 -5.09
CA GLU A 139 -7.01 -13.90 -6.53
C GLU A 139 -6.93 -12.60 -7.33
N GLY A 140 -7.87 -11.67 -7.09
CA GLY A 140 -7.86 -10.36 -7.75
C GLY A 140 -6.60 -9.55 -7.45
N LEU A 141 -6.16 -9.54 -6.19
CA LEU A 141 -4.91 -8.88 -5.80
C LEU A 141 -3.69 -9.52 -6.47
N THR A 142 -3.61 -10.85 -6.47
CA THR A 142 -2.52 -11.59 -7.12
C THR A 142 -2.49 -11.29 -8.62
N HIS A 143 -3.64 -11.21 -9.25
CA HIS A 143 -3.75 -10.88 -10.67
C HIS A 143 -3.17 -9.50 -10.99
N ILE A 144 -3.62 -8.43 -10.31
CA ILE A 144 -3.12 -7.07 -10.57
C ILE A 144 -1.64 -6.89 -10.20
N LEU A 145 -1.13 -7.61 -9.21
CA LEU A 145 0.31 -7.62 -8.90
C LEU A 145 1.09 -8.31 -10.04
N SER A 146 0.57 -9.43 -10.55
CA SER A 146 1.22 -10.21 -11.61
C SER A 146 1.23 -9.50 -12.96
N GLU A 147 0.42 -8.47 -13.18
CA GLU A 147 0.50 -7.62 -14.38
C GLU A 147 1.83 -6.85 -14.42
N HIS A 148 2.41 -6.51 -13.26
CA HIS A 148 3.55 -5.61 -13.14
C HIS A 148 4.81 -6.24 -12.54
N PHE A 149 4.69 -7.44 -11.93
CA PHE A 149 5.79 -8.14 -11.27
C PHE A 149 5.86 -9.60 -11.70
N GLU A 150 7.08 -10.14 -11.77
CA GLU A 150 7.32 -11.56 -12.08
C GLU A 150 7.08 -12.46 -10.86
N ASN A 151 7.51 -12.01 -9.69
CA ASN A 151 7.48 -12.77 -8.45
C ASN A 151 6.45 -12.18 -7.49
N VAL A 152 5.30 -12.83 -7.35
CA VAL A 152 4.23 -12.44 -6.44
C VAL A 152 4.04 -13.51 -5.38
N LYS A 153 3.98 -13.09 -4.12
CA LYS A 153 3.67 -13.96 -2.97
C LYS A 153 2.55 -13.34 -2.17
N THR A 154 1.55 -14.14 -1.85
CA THR A 154 0.43 -13.76 -0.98
C THR A 154 0.30 -14.73 0.18
N LYS A 155 -0.24 -14.24 1.29
CA LYS A 155 -0.60 -15.06 2.46
C LYS A 155 -1.82 -14.46 3.13
N VAL A 156 -2.91 -15.21 3.16
CA VAL A 156 -4.12 -14.82 3.89
C VAL A 156 -4.02 -15.26 5.34
N GLN A 157 -4.32 -14.35 6.25
CA GLN A 157 -4.47 -14.62 7.67
C GLN A 157 -5.76 -13.97 8.18
N GLY A 158 -6.74 -14.76 8.54
CA GLY A 158 -8.08 -14.28 8.86
C GLY A 158 -8.72 -13.61 7.65
N THR A 159 -8.97 -12.31 7.72
CA THR A 159 -9.56 -11.51 6.65
C THR A 159 -8.57 -10.58 5.96
N VAL A 160 -7.30 -10.69 6.31
CA VAL A 160 -6.22 -9.86 5.77
C VAL A 160 -5.34 -10.69 4.84
N VAL A 161 -5.07 -10.18 3.66
CA VAL A 161 -4.01 -10.68 2.80
C VAL A 161 -2.75 -9.83 2.95
N MET A 162 -1.64 -10.48 3.24
CA MET A 162 -0.30 -9.91 3.12
C MET A 162 0.26 -10.26 1.75
N PHE A 163 1.01 -9.35 1.15
CA PHE A 163 1.62 -9.57 -0.16
C PHE A 163 3.03 -9.02 -0.24
N SER A 164 3.82 -9.61 -1.12
CA SER A 164 5.07 -9.06 -1.61
C SER A 164 5.25 -9.35 -3.09
N ALA A 165 5.82 -8.41 -3.82
CA ALA A 165 6.02 -8.49 -5.26
C ALA A 165 7.39 -7.92 -5.65
N SER A 166 8.14 -8.61 -6.52
CA SER A 166 9.45 -8.23 -7.00
C SER A 166 9.68 -8.69 -8.43
N GLY A 167 10.77 -8.24 -9.06
CA GLY A 167 11.00 -8.50 -10.49
C GLY A 167 10.03 -7.66 -11.31
N LYS A 168 10.23 -6.36 -11.33
CA LYS A 168 9.46 -5.42 -12.13
C LYS A 168 9.53 -5.77 -13.62
N LYS A 169 8.36 -5.80 -14.31
CA LYS A 169 8.23 -6.07 -15.74
C LYS A 169 8.43 -4.82 -16.59
#